data_4d26c1d9c35512fa82a8c2e121227875
#
_entry.id   4d26c1d9c35512fa82a8c2e121227875
#
_cell.length_a   1.000
_cell.length_b   1.000
_cell.length_c   1.000
_cell.angle_alpha   90.00
_cell.angle_beta   90.00
_cell.angle_gamma   90.00
#
_symmetry.space_group_name_H-M   'P 1'
#
loop_
_entity.id
_entity.type
_entity.pdbx_description
1 polymer ?
#
loop_
_entity_poly.entity_id
_entity_poly.type
_entity_poly.pdbx_seq_one_letter_code
_entity_poly.pdbx_strand_id
1 'polypeptide(L)'
;MERPLLIIQFITGLVLIFGLTSAQERWILSAEEMESIKINGQEVRRLNENVRFVKTDKVILADNAAQYIKDDVLHLNGNTIMINGLDTLTCDSMVYWSKLDSGYAMGNVRYIQPEKDRKLTTDVFHYWQTDGYRGSSFFANGYTRIIETNRLMAANEIKYDDKFQLMILSENASVEDPTRGIFGDEMTIQYADSLLEMIYVNNNAFAYNDLNLKIEKNGSYQKFRDEMTSKEMIAHFQEDYISQLKLMKMATTLYHVVDDSLLAGENTVSGDTIRISFQEGEIKRLQVQGGALGEFNPEGENTRIDTTVFYGGEYIDYHIDEQLSFLSEGAFMEYEGTKLSSGEILVNWETNILDAMLVNEEYPTVQTKGESPMKGESMVFDLVAKHGRIVKGKTSLNQGFYHGKEVFRDDPNIFHVQDSKYTSCDLDNPHFYLGSRKMKMLPGDRVIAKPL
;
A
#
# COMPACT_ATOMS: atom_id res chain seq x y z
N MET A 1 25.07 -25.83 95.50
CA MET A 1 24.15 -25.61 94.41
C MET A 1 24.77 -24.66 93.46
N GLU A 2 25.32 -25.23 92.41
CA GLU A 2 26.29 -24.60 91.47
C GLU A 2 25.58 -23.81 90.41
N ARG A 3 26.15 -22.67 90.14
CA ARG A 3 25.81 -21.89 88.94
C ARG A 3 26.88 -22.14 87.85
N PRO A 4 26.58 -22.49 86.62
CA PRO A 4 27.56 -22.46 85.55
C PRO A 4 27.72 -21.09 84.94
N LEU A 5 28.97 -20.70 84.74
CA LEU A 5 29.44 -19.51 84.01
C LEU A 5 29.04 -19.59 82.52
N LEU A 6 28.43 -18.49 82.01
CA LEU A 6 28.22 -18.32 80.59
C LEU A 6 29.45 -17.60 80.00
N ILE A 7 30.23 -18.26 79.17
CA ILE A 7 31.33 -17.66 78.41
C ILE A 7 30.71 -17.16 77.10
N ILE A 8 30.66 -15.81 76.93
CA ILE A 8 30.31 -15.14 75.67
C ILE A 8 31.61 -15.03 74.87
N GLN A 9 31.74 -15.83 73.80
CA GLN A 9 32.76 -15.61 72.76
C GLN A 9 32.26 -14.55 71.76
N PHE A 10 32.95 -13.40 71.77
CA PHE A 10 32.83 -12.40 70.68
C PHE A 10 33.56 -12.95 69.42
N ILE A 11 32.82 -13.36 68.43
CA ILE A 11 33.35 -13.62 67.09
C ILE A 11 33.28 -12.28 66.34
N THR A 12 34.38 -11.59 66.21
CA THR A 12 34.61 -10.47 65.34
C THR A 12 34.65 -11.00 63.88
N GLY A 13 33.49 -11.00 63.19
CA GLY A 13 33.44 -11.30 61.80
C GLY A 13 34.01 -10.12 60.99
N LEU A 14 35.16 -10.30 60.41
CA LEU A 14 35.76 -9.41 59.42
C LEU A 14 34.95 -9.55 58.12
N VAL A 15 34.00 -8.65 57.88
CA VAL A 15 33.32 -8.57 56.58
C VAL A 15 34.29 -7.93 55.59
N LEU A 16 34.97 -8.74 54.82
CA LEU A 16 35.66 -8.32 53.59
C LEU A 16 34.61 -7.92 52.56
N ILE A 17 34.33 -6.63 52.50
CA ILE A 17 33.60 -6.03 51.37
C ILE A 17 34.53 -6.11 50.15
N PHE A 18 34.42 -7.17 49.38
CA PHE A 18 34.91 -7.17 48.01
C PHE A 18 34.07 -6.15 47.25
N GLY A 19 34.54 -4.92 47.14
CA GLY A 19 34.09 -4.00 46.15
C GLY A 19 34.32 -4.64 44.78
N LEU A 20 33.25 -5.06 44.15
CA LEU A 20 33.24 -5.32 42.70
C LEU A 20 33.54 -4.00 41.99
N THR A 21 34.82 -3.62 41.95
CA THR A 21 35.25 -2.68 40.93
C THR A 21 35.07 -3.43 39.61
N SER A 22 34.06 -3.06 38.82
CA SER A 22 33.99 -3.48 37.44
C SER A 22 35.32 -3.07 36.81
N ALA A 23 36.17 -4.03 36.55
CA ALA A 23 37.41 -3.78 35.83
C ALA A 23 36.97 -3.19 34.46
N GLN A 24 37.24 -1.92 34.26
CA GLN A 24 36.98 -1.26 32.99
C GLN A 24 37.81 -2.02 31.95
N GLU A 25 37.13 -2.84 31.15
CA GLU A 25 37.80 -3.65 30.13
C GLU A 25 38.59 -2.74 29.19
N ARG A 26 39.90 -2.97 29.12
CA ARG A 26 40.83 -2.17 28.33
C ARG A 26 40.98 -2.79 26.94
N TRP A 27 41.18 -1.93 25.95
CA TRP A 27 41.59 -2.38 24.64
C TRP A 27 42.93 -3.11 24.66
N ILE A 28 42.99 -4.30 24.08
CA ILE A 28 44.24 -4.95 23.70
C ILE A 28 44.53 -4.50 22.30
N LEU A 29 45.72 -3.95 22.08
CA LEU A 29 46.08 -3.34 20.79
C LEU A 29 47.40 -3.94 20.27
N SER A 30 47.50 -4.07 18.95
CA SER A 30 48.73 -4.45 18.23
C SER A 30 48.83 -3.70 16.91
N ALA A 31 50.02 -3.40 16.46
CA ALA A 31 50.38 -2.81 15.17
C ALA A 31 51.85 -3.15 14.90
N GLU A 32 52.32 -2.93 13.66
CA GLU A 32 53.75 -3.10 13.37
C GLU A 32 54.58 -1.95 13.95
N GLU A 33 54.02 -0.71 13.91
CA GLU A 33 54.65 0.43 14.53
C GLU A 33 53.70 1.15 15.50
N MET A 34 54.23 1.59 16.65
CA MET A 34 53.50 2.37 17.63
C MET A 34 54.39 3.50 18.19
N GLU A 35 53.83 4.71 18.19
CA GLU A 35 54.43 5.88 18.83
C GLU A 35 53.45 6.58 19.77
N SER A 36 53.95 7.18 20.84
CA SER A 36 53.16 8.03 21.73
C SER A 36 53.60 9.48 21.55
N ILE A 37 52.64 10.33 21.18
CA ILE A 37 52.86 11.77 20.90
C ILE A 37 51.88 12.60 21.70
N LYS A 38 52.13 13.92 21.84
CA LYS A 38 51.21 14.85 22.40
C LYS A 38 50.63 15.74 21.30
N ILE A 39 49.32 15.74 21.13
CA ILE A 39 48.58 16.61 20.24
C ILE A 39 47.71 17.53 21.11
N ASN A 40 47.89 18.88 21.03
CA ASN A 40 47.13 19.84 21.83
C ASN A 40 47.15 19.55 23.33
N GLY A 41 48.29 19.04 23.85
CA GLY A 41 48.45 18.70 25.26
C GLY A 41 47.87 17.35 25.69
N GLN A 42 47.23 16.62 24.78
CA GLN A 42 46.63 15.31 25.02
C GLN A 42 47.52 14.18 24.47
N GLU A 43 47.65 13.09 25.23
CA GLU A 43 48.40 11.93 24.84
C GLU A 43 47.63 11.13 23.76
N VAL A 44 48.30 10.91 22.63
CA VAL A 44 47.75 10.17 21.47
C VAL A 44 48.73 9.07 21.08
N ARG A 45 48.21 7.84 20.94
CA ARG A 45 48.96 6.74 20.35
C ARG A 45 48.66 6.66 18.89
N ARG A 46 49.69 6.78 18.04
CA ARG A 46 49.64 6.46 16.64
C ARG A 46 50.07 5.03 16.42
N LEU A 47 49.32 4.31 15.60
CA LEU A 47 49.56 2.93 15.23
C LEU A 47 49.52 2.87 13.71
N ASN A 48 50.57 2.26 13.14
CA ASN A 48 50.70 2.11 11.69
C ASN A 48 50.88 0.63 11.35
N GLU A 49 50.28 0.24 10.25
CA GLU A 49 50.33 -1.06 9.62
C GLU A 49 49.78 -2.19 10.48
N ASN A 50 48.82 -2.94 9.94
CA ASN A 50 48.19 -4.11 10.58
C ASN A 50 47.59 -3.80 11.96
N VAL A 51 46.94 -2.65 12.08
CA VAL A 51 46.38 -2.20 13.37
C VAL A 51 45.22 -3.10 13.80
N ARG A 52 45.26 -3.54 15.03
CA ARG A 52 44.22 -4.38 15.61
C ARG A 52 43.92 -3.94 17.05
N PHE A 53 42.64 -3.68 17.33
CA PHE A 53 42.08 -3.44 18.66
C PHE A 53 41.12 -4.59 19.02
N VAL A 54 41.18 -5.09 20.23
CA VAL A 54 40.30 -6.14 20.75
C VAL A 54 39.78 -5.75 22.12
N LYS A 55 38.48 -5.85 22.29
CA LYS A 55 37.83 -5.63 23.61
C LYS A 55 36.59 -6.52 23.66
N THR A 56 36.59 -7.50 24.58
CA THR A 56 35.53 -8.51 24.73
C THR A 56 35.22 -9.22 23.41
N ASP A 57 34.05 -8.98 22.82
CA ASP A 57 33.56 -9.52 21.56
C ASP A 57 33.74 -8.60 20.35
N LYS A 58 34.36 -7.42 20.61
CA LYS A 58 34.58 -6.41 19.58
C LYS A 58 36.02 -6.44 19.06
N VAL A 59 36.16 -6.53 17.75
CA VAL A 59 37.46 -6.48 17.06
C VAL A 59 37.41 -5.34 16.04
N ILE A 60 38.43 -4.47 16.04
CA ILE A 60 38.59 -3.40 15.06
C ILE A 60 39.95 -3.57 14.36
N LEU A 61 39.93 -3.56 13.05
CA LEU A 61 41.10 -3.64 12.19
C LEU A 61 41.18 -2.37 11.33
N ALA A 62 42.37 -1.88 11.04
CA ALA A 62 42.61 -0.77 10.14
C ALA A 62 44.06 -0.80 9.63
N ASP A 63 44.36 -0.06 8.56
CA ASP A 63 45.76 0.12 8.13
C ASP A 63 46.47 1.04 9.12
N ASN A 64 45.82 2.13 9.55
CA ASN A 64 46.39 3.11 10.48
C ASN A 64 45.35 3.54 11.50
N ALA A 65 45.80 3.91 12.72
CA ALA A 65 44.94 4.45 13.74
C ALA A 65 45.61 5.50 14.63
N ALA A 66 44.77 6.39 15.20
CA ALA A 66 45.17 7.27 16.30
C ALA A 66 44.20 7.09 17.49
N GLN A 67 44.73 6.66 18.62
CA GLN A 67 43.97 6.51 19.85
C GLN A 67 44.17 7.74 20.74
N TYR A 68 43.12 8.47 21.01
CA TYR A 68 43.05 9.56 21.97
C TYR A 68 42.70 9.00 23.33
N ILE A 69 43.75 8.78 24.17
CA ILE A 69 43.65 7.97 25.41
C ILE A 69 42.65 8.56 26.39
N LYS A 70 42.68 9.86 26.62
CA LYS A 70 41.85 10.56 27.61
C LYS A 70 40.34 10.44 27.29
N ASP A 71 40.01 10.60 26.02
CA ASP A 71 38.63 10.64 25.55
C ASP A 71 38.11 9.24 25.15
N ASP A 72 39.02 8.26 25.05
CA ASP A 72 38.78 6.90 24.58
C ASP A 72 38.15 6.88 23.18
N VAL A 73 38.75 7.67 22.26
CA VAL A 73 38.34 7.81 20.85
C VAL A 73 39.38 7.20 19.95
N LEU A 74 38.93 6.43 18.97
CA LEU A 74 39.76 5.85 17.91
C LEU A 74 39.45 6.55 16.58
N HIS A 75 40.46 7.09 15.94
CA HIS A 75 40.42 7.49 14.54
C HIS A 75 41.09 6.39 13.73
N LEU A 76 40.37 5.77 12.79
CA LEU A 76 40.77 4.61 12.01
C LEU A 76 40.79 5.03 10.53
N ASN A 77 41.80 4.59 9.79
CA ASN A 77 41.96 4.95 8.40
C ASN A 77 42.55 3.81 7.59
N GLY A 78 42.02 3.59 6.41
CA GLY A 78 42.39 2.54 5.47
C GLY A 78 41.84 1.17 5.88
N ASN A 79 41.09 0.52 4.99
CA ASN A 79 40.54 -0.84 5.10
C ASN A 79 39.96 -1.14 6.50
N THR A 80 39.20 -0.20 7.04
CA THR A 80 38.66 -0.31 8.40
C THR A 80 37.58 -1.38 8.45
N ILE A 81 37.73 -2.32 9.40
CA ILE A 81 36.76 -3.41 9.65
C ILE A 81 36.47 -3.41 11.14
N MET A 82 35.19 -3.31 11.51
CA MET A 82 34.73 -3.53 12.88
C MET A 82 33.80 -4.74 12.94
N ILE A 83 34.14 -5.68 13.80
CA ILE A 83 33.33 -6.86 14.10
C ILE A 83 32.81 -6.69 15.53
N ASN A 84 31.51 -6.83 15.72
CA ASN A 84 30.84 -6.76 17.02
C ASN A 84 29.87 -7.95 17.13
N GLY A 85 30.25 -9.00 17.83
CA GLY A 85 29.56 -10.27 17.81
C GLY A 85 29.53 -10.85 16.39
N LEU A 86 28.34 -10.99 15.80
CA LEU A 86 28.15 -11.45 14.41
C LEU A 86 28.09 -10.30 13.39
N ASP A 87 27.88 -9.07 13.84
CA ASP A 87 27.79 -7.89 12.98
C ASP A 87 29.14 -7.46 12.45
N THR A 88 29.21 -7.06 11.19
CA THR A 88 30.44 -6.60 10.54
C THR A 88 30.19 -5.27 9.81
N LEU A 89 30.98 -4.25 10.16
CA LEU A 89 31.04 -2.96 9.49
C LEU A 89 32.38 -2.82 8.77
N THR A 90 32.37 -2.45 7.49
CA THR A 90 33.57 -2.12 6.71
C THR A 90 33.45 -0.74 6.11
N CYS A 91 34.56 0.03 6.07
CA CYS A 91 34.60 1.38 5.49
C CYS A 91 36.03 1.82 5.19
N ASP A 92 36.20 2.95 4.51
CA ASP A 92 37.52 3.52 4.24
C ASP A 92 38.11 4.19 5.49
N SER A 93 37.26 4.85 6.31
CA SER A 93 37.69 5.50 7.54
C SER A 93 36.56 5.52 8.57
N MET A 94 36.92 5.58 9.87
CA MET A 94 35.96 5.59 10.96
C MET A 94 36.47 6.37 12.18
N VAL A 95 35.57 7.09 12.84
CA VAL A 95 35.77 7.58 14.19
C VAL A 95 34.89 6.76 15.13
N TYR A 96 35.50 6.15 16.15
CA TYR A 96 34.77 5.34 17.12
C TYR A 96 34.94 5.89 18.55
N TRP A 97 33.84 6.17 19.20
CA TRP A 97 33.78 6.63 20.59
C TRP A 97 33.49 5.43 21.51
N SER A 98 34.53 4.85 22.10
CA SER A 98 34.46 3.62 22.87
C SER A 98 33.54 3.71 24.11
N LYS A 99 33.50 4.88 24.76
CA LYS A 99 32.66 5.12 25.96
C LYS A 99 31.17 5.16 25.62
N LEU A 100 30.83 5.61 24.42
CA LEU A 100 29.45 5.77 23.95
C LEU A 100 28.98 4.59 23.12
N ASP A 101 29.89 3.68 22.78
CA ASP A 101 29.69 2.63 21.78
C ASP A 101 29.03 3.16 20.50
N SER A 102 29.59 4.26 19.98
CA SER A 102 29.10 4.97 18.82
C SER A 102 30.18 5.08 17.77
N GLY A 103 29.80 5.00 16.47
CA GLY A 103 30.76 5.06 15.38
C GLY A 103 30.25 5.89 14.22
N TYR A 104 31.18 6.64 13.59
CA TYR A 104 30.95 7.41 12.39
C TYR A 104 31.88 6.91 11.28
N ALA A 105 31.34 6.17 10.32
CA ALA A 105 32.06 5.53 9.22
C ALA A 105 31.86 6.31 7.91
N MET A 106 32.89 6.40 7.10
CA MET A 106 32.89 7.12 5.81
C MET A 106 33.61 6.31 4.73
N GLY A 107 33.07 6.41 3.51
CA GLY A 107 33.59 5.84 2.30
C GLY A 107 33.34 4.34 2.18
N ASN A 108 32.68 3.91 1.11
CA ASN A 108 32.42 2.50 0.79
C ASN A 108 31.85 1.68 1.97
N VAL A 109 30.97 2.30 2.77
CA VAL A 109 30.46 1.67 3.98
C VAL A 109 29.58 0.47 3.62
N ARG A 110 29.87 -0.67 4.29
CA ARG A 110 29.03 -1.88 4.29
C ARG A 110 28.80 -2.33 5.70
N TYR A 111 27.54 -2.51 6.08
CA TYR A 111 27.16 -3.04 7.38
C TYR A 111 26.31 -4.30 7.20
N ILE A 112 26.74 -5.40 7.76
CA ILE A 112 26.13 -6.72 7.64
C ILE A 112 25.69 -7.18 9.02
N GLN A 113 24.40 -7.50 9.16
CA GLN A 113 23.76 -8.04 10.37
C GLN A 113 23.15 -9.41 10.04
N PRO A 114 23.90 -10.51 10.25
CA PRO A 114 23.45 -11.85 9.86
C PRO A 114 22.16 -12.31 10.56
N GLU A 115 21.98 -11.95 11.84
CA GLU A 115 20.77 -12.34 12.60
C GLU A 115 19.49 -11.66 12.08
N LYS A 116 19.62 -10.49 11.44
CA LYS A 116 18.50 -9.76 10.83
C LYS A 116 18.40 -10.00 9.32
N ASP A 117 19.28 -10.84 8.76
CA ASP A 117 19.47 -10.99 7.30
C ASP A 117 19.57 -9.63 6.56
N ARG A 118 20.25 -8.66 7.22
CA ARG A 118 20.32 -7.27 6.75
C ARG A 118 21.72 -6.95 6.21
N LYS A 119 21.76 -6.33 5.03
CA LYS A 119 22.96 -5.78 4.41
C LYS A 119 22.71 -4.34 4.01
N LEU A 120 23.47 -3.40 4.58
CA LEU A 120 23.40 -1.98 4.28
C LEU A 120 24.66 -1.55 3.52
N THR A 121 24.49 -0.69 2.49
CA THR A 121 25.59 -0.01 1.79
C THR A 121 25.26 1.48 1.70
N THR A 122 26.26 2.34 1.95
CA THR A 122 26.10 3.79 1.96
C THR A 122 27.47 4.49 1.86
N ASP A 123 27.52 5.82 1.69
CA ASP A 123 28.75 6.60 1.75
C ASP A 123 29.12 7.01 3.18
N VAL A 124 28.10 7.32 4.00
CA VAL A 124 28.28 7.76 5.38
C VAL A 124 27.32 6.98 6.29
N PHE A 125 27.85 6.50 7.41
CA PHE A 125 27.07 5.73 8.37
C PHE A 125 27.44 6.13 9.81
N HIS A 126 26.47 6.57 10.58
CA HIS A 126 26.59 6.89 11.98
C HIS A 126 25.67 5.99 12.79
N TYR A 127 26.20 5.22 13.72
CA TYR A 127 25.40 4.42 14.64
C TYR A 127 25.69 4.80 16.10
N TRP A 128 24.71 4.59 16.95
CA TRP A 128 24.82 4.84 18.40
C TRP A 128 23.91 3.88 19.17
N GLN A 129 24.27 3.62 20.42
CA GLN A 129 23.40 2.91 21.34
C GLN A 129 22.48 3.91 22.04
N THR A 130 21.21 3.55 22.19
CA THR A 130 20.25 4.35 22.96
C THR A 130 20.38 4.01 24.43
N ASP A 131 20.54 5.03 25.32
CA ASP A 131 20.71 4.83 26.76
C ASP A 131 19.64 3.92 27.37
N GLY A 132 20.10 2.87 28.08
CA GLY A 132 19.25 1.89 28.74
C GLY A 132 18.57 0.87 27.81
N TYR A 133 18.91 0.86 26.53
CA TYR A 133 18.38 -0.07 25.52
C TYR A 133 19.53 -0.84 24.84
N ARG A 134 19.34 -2.13 24.56
CA ARG A 134 20.40 -2.99 23.98
C ARG A 134 20.55 -2.90 22.47
N GLY A 135 19.70 -2.14 21.79
CA GLY A 135 19.71 -1.98 20.34
C GLY A 135 20.52 -0.79 19.86
N SER A 136 20.89 -0.81 18.59
CA SER A 136 21.65 0.25 17.93
C SER A 136 20.78 0.97 16.91
N SER A 137 20.60 2.27 17.10
CA SER A 137 20.03 3.16 16.10
C SER A 137 21.10 3.60 15.11
N PHE A 138 20.70 3.98 13.90
CA PHE A 138 21.64 4.50 12.91
C PHE A 138 21.06 5.58 12.01
N PHE A 139 21.96 6.35 11.42
CA PHE A 139 21.74 7.26 10.31
C PHE A 139 22.70 6.95 9.18
N ALA A 140 22.19 6.82 7.97
CA ALA A 140 22.97 6.56 6.76
C ALA A 140 22.64 7.61 5.69
N ASN A 141 23.67 8.09 4.98
CA ASN A 141 23.52 9.15 3.97
C ASN A 141 24.45 8.88 2.77
N GLY A 142 23.98 9.23 1.59
CA GLY A 142 24.68 9.03 0.32
C GLY A 142 24.24 7.74 -0.38
N TYR A 143 23.10 7.79 -1.08
CA TYR A 143 22.49 6.69 -1.82
C TYR A 143 22.51 5.36 -1.06
N THR A 144 21.80 5.34 0.04
CA THR A 144 21.74 4.19 0.96
C THR A 144 20.86 3.08 0.40
N ARG A 145 21.35 1.85 0.50
CA ARG A 145 20.59 0.64 0.14
C ARG A 145 20.65 -0.36 1.29
N ILE A 146 19.48 -0.90 1.63
CA ILE A 146 19.32 -1.97 2.62
C ILE A 146 18.65 -3.15 1.92
N ILE A 147 19.25 -4.32 2.03
CA ILE A 147 18.66 -5.58 1.57
C ILE A 147 18.33 -6.39 2.80
N GLU A 148 17.06 -6.76 2.95
CA GLU A 148 16.54 -7.66 3.99
C GLU A 148 15.77 -8.78 3.32
N THR A 149 16.19 -10.04 3.53
CA THR A 149 15.58 -11.21 2.90
C THR A 149 15.48 -11.02 1.37
N ASN A 150 14.29 -10.77 0.83
CA ASN A 150 14.05 -10.53 -0.59
C ASN A 150 13.61 -9.08 -0.88
N ARG A 151 13.78 -8.17 0.09
CA ARG A 151 13.31 -6.79 0.00
C ARG A 151 14.50 -5.84 -0.12
N LEU A 152 14.47 -4.95 -1.09
CA LEU A 152 15.41 -3.85 -1.27
C LEU A 152 14.73 -2.56 -0.80
N MET A 153 15.35 -1.87 0.15
CA MET A 153 14.99 -0.51 0.55
C MET A 153 16.09 0.44 0.09
N ALA A 154 15.74 1.58 -0.49
CA ALA A 154 16.70 2.57 -0.93
C ALA A 154 16.18 3.99 -0.70
N ALA A 155 17.10 4.91 -0.40
CA ALA A 155 16.87 6.35 -0.29
C ALA A 155 18.20 7.09 -0.26
N ASN A 156 18.19 8.42 -0.38
CA ASN A 156 19.42 9.20 -0.15
C ASN A 156 19.78 9.21 1.34
N GLU A 157 18.78 9.29 2.22
CA GLU A 157 18.98 9.22 3.66
C GLU A 157 18.09 8.15 4.28
N ILE A 158 18.65 7.36 5.20
CA ILE A 158 17.90 6.38 6.01
C ILE A 158 18.25 6.58 7.47
N LYS A 159 17.23 6.74 8.30
CA LYS A 159 17.33 6.79 9.76
C LYS A 159 16.56 5.60 10.34
N TYR A 160 17.19 4.85 11.24
CA TYR A 160 16.56 3.77 11.98
C TYR A 160 16.67 4.00 13.48
N ASP A 161 15.55 3.90 14.16
CA ASP A 161 15.48 3.93 15.62
C ASP A 161 15.08 2.53 16.13
N ASP A 162 16.04 1.83 16.69
CA ASP A 162 15.85 0.44 17.15
C ASP A 162 14.90 0.34 18.35
N LYS A 163 14.84 1.36 19.21
CA LYS A 163 13.94 1.39 20.36
C LYS A 163 12.47 1.47 19.95
N PHE A 164 12.17 2.27 18.96
CA PHE A 164 10.82 2.45 18.43
C PHE A 164 10.54 1.53 17.25
N GLN A 165 11.49 0.75 16.80
CA GLN A 165 11.40 -0.13 15.63
C GLN A 165 10.89 0.66 14.39
N LEU A 166 11.44 1.86 14.20
CA LEU A 166 11.01 2.82 13.20
C LEU A 166 12.15 3.14 12.23
N MET A 167 11.86 3.02 10.92
CA MET A 167 12.79 3.43 9.87
C MET A 167 12.18 4.54 9.04
N ILE A 168 12.94 5.60 8.77
CA ILE A 168 12.55 6.72 7.91
C ILE A 168 13.51 6.75 6.73
N LEU A 169 12.94 6.69 5.53
CA LEU A 169 13.62 6.83 4.25
C LEU A 169 13.27 8.20 3.69
N SER A 170 14.24 9.00 3.35
CA SER A 170 14.03 10.36 2.83
C SER A 170 14.77 10.57 1.53
N GLU A 171 14.14 11.31 0.62
CA GLU A 171 14.61 11.62 -0.73
C GLU A 171 14.77 10.37 -1.62
N ASN A 172 13.83 10.22 -2.55
CA ASN A 172 13.73 9.07 -3.47
C ASN A 172 13.60 7.73 -2.74
N ALA A 173 12.70 7.69 -1.76
CA ALA A 173 12.45 6.49 -0.98
C ALA A 173 11.80 5.39 -1.83
N SER A 174 12.32 4.18 -1.71
CA SER A 174 11.74 2.98 -2.33
C SER A 174 11.85 1.76 -1.44
N VAL A 175 10.83 0.89 -1.57
CA VAL A 175 10.80 -0.46 -1.01
C VAL A 175 10.33 -1.39 -2.11
N GLU A 176 11.18 -2.32 -2.51
CA GLU A 176 10.94 -3.20 -3.66
C GLU A 176 11.16 -4.67 -3.30
N ASP A 177 10.33 -5.54 -3.82
CA ASP A 177 10.57 -6.98 -3.94
C ASP A 177 10.66 -7.36 -5.44
N PRO A 178 10.90 -8.62 -5.84
CA PRO A 178 11.06 -8.99 -7.26
C PRO A 178 9.88 -8.66 -8.17
N THR A 179 8.68 -8.44 -7.64
CA THR A 179 7.44 -8.24 -8.40
C THR A 179 6.68 -6.98 -8.02
N ARG A 180 7.02 -6.34 -6.89
CA ARG A 180 6.28 -5.21 -6.35
C ARG A 180 7.22 -4.10 -5.94
N GLY A 181 6.73 -2.87 -5.99
CA GLY A 181 7.46 -1.72 -5.49
C GLY A 181 6.55 -0.65 -4.92
N ILE A 182 7.05 0.04 -3.90
CA ILE A 182 6.44 1.24 -3.31
C ILE A 182 7.48 2.35 -3.34
N PHE A 183 7.11 3.53 -3.80
CA PHE A 183 7.98 4.70 -4.01
C PHE A 183 7.33 5.95 -3.45
N GLY A 184 8.13 6.92 -3.08
CA GLY A 184 7.69 8.25 -2.68
C GLY A 184 8.82 9.17 -2.30
N ASP A 185 8.50 10.42 -1.91
CA ASP A 185 9.51 11.37 -1.48
C ASP A 185 10.08 10.98 -0.11
N GLU A 186 9.20 10.55 0.79
CA GLU A 186 9.54 10.11 2.15
C GLU A 186 8.68 8.90 2.55
N MET A 187 9.29 7.95 3.24
CA MET A 187 8.61 6.79 3.78
C MET A 187 8.93 6.60 5.25
N THR A 188 7.91 6.26 6.03
CA THR A 188 8.05 5.79 7.40
C THR A 188 7.66 4.32 7.46
N ILE A 189 8.58 3.47 7.88
CA ILE A 189 8.41 2.03 7.99
C ILE A 189 8.38 1.65 9.47
N GLN A 190 7.29 1.04 9.90
CA GLN A 190 7.12 0.53 11.27
C GLN A 190 7.29 -0.98 11.28
N TYR A 191 8.09 -1.45 12.22
CA TYR A 191 8.26 -2.87 12.53
C TYR A 191 7.62 -3.20 13.87
N ALA A 192 7.11 -4.43 14.01
CA ALA A 192 6.68 -5.03 15.26
C ALA A 192 7.34 -6.42 15.38
N ASP A 193 8.07 -6.66 16.48
CA ASP A 193 8.81 -7.91 16.69
C ASP A 193 9.71 -8.32 15.50
N SER A 194 10.34 -7.32 14.87
CA SER A 194 11.18 -7.44 13.66
C SER A 194 10.45 -7.79 12.36
N LEU A 195 9.11 -7.87 12.38
CA LEU A 195 8.28 -8.04 11.19
C LEU A 195 7.79 -6.68 10.69
N LEU A 196 7.64 -6.53 9.39
CA LEU A 196 7.08 -5.34 8.78
C LEU A 196 5.59 -5.23 9.13
N GLU A 197 5.18 -4.12 9.76
CA GLU A 197 3.80 -3.84 10.15
C GLU A 197 3.13 -2.82 9.23
N MET A 198 3.84 -1.73 8.93
CA MET A 198 3.27 -0.64 8.15
C MET A 198 4.33 0.12 7.36
N ILE A 199 3.95 0.55 6.16
CA ILE A 199 4.67 1.56 5.38
C ILE A 199 3.72 2.75 5.18
N TYR A 200 4.12 3.93 5.63
CA TYR A 200 3.47 5.20 5.29
C TYR A 200 4.33 5.96 4.29
N VAL A 201 3.75 6.35 3.17
CA VAL A 201 4.39 7.15 2.13
C VAL A 201 3.82 8.55 2.14
N ASN A 202 4.68 9.53 2.21
CA ASN A 202 4.33 10.95 2.22
C ASN A 202 4.83 11.62 0.94
N ASN A 203 3.90 12.18 0.17
CA ASN A 203 4.06 12.78 -1.14
C ASN A 203 4.54 11.84 -2.26
N ASN A 204 3.96 12.05 -3.45
CA ASN A 204 4.28 11.33 -4.69
C ASN A 204 4.27 9.82 -4.53
N ALA A 205 3.28 9.31 -3.76
CA ALA A 205 3.15 7.89 -3.52
C ALA A 205 2.81 7.15 -4.82
N PHE A 206 3.63 6.17 -5.15
CA PHE A 206 3.46 5.27 -6.29
C PHE A 206 3.71 3.84 -5.83
N ALA A 207 2.87 2.91 -6.27
CA ALA A 207 3.10 1.48 -6.09
C ALA A 207 2.82 0.73 -7.38
N TYR A 208 3.49 -0.38 -7.58
CA TYR A 208 3.22 -1.29 -8.71
C TYR A 208 3.22 -2.76 -8.27
N ASN A 209 2.53 -3.58 -9.09
CA ASN A 209 2.55 -5.03 -8.99
C ASN A 209 2.71 -5.62 -10.40
N ASP A 210 3.82 -6.32 -10.66
CA ASP A 210 4.08 -6.98 -11.93
C ASP A 210 3.37 -8.34 -11.98
N LEU A 211 2.59 -8.55 -13.02
CA LEU A 211 1.78 -9.72 -13.26
C LEU A 211 2.25 -10.47 -14.50
N ASN A 212 2.03 -11.76 -14.51
CA ASN A 212 2.24 -12.60 -15.71
C ASN A 212 0.92 -13.28 -16.02
N LEU A 213 0.14 -12.65 -16.93
CA LEU A 213 -1.22 -13.08 -17.23
C LEU A 213 -1.27 -13.87 -18.53
N LYS A 214 -2.18 -14.83 -18.56
CA LYS A 214 -2.50 -15.61 -19.75
C LYS A 214 -3.43 -14.78 -20.63
N ILE A 215 -3.06 -14.55 -21.90
CA ILE A 215 -3.82 -13.72 -22.84
C ILE A 215 -4.64 -14.53 -23.84
N GLU A 216 -4.29 -15.79 -24.06
CA GLU A 216 -4.99 -16.69 -25.00
C GLU A 216 -5.23 -18.07 -24.38
N LYS A 217 -6.31 -18.73 -24.77
CA LYS A 217 -6.65 -20.09 -24.34
C LYS A 217 -5.56 -21.10 -24.67
N ASN A 218 -4.79 -20.88 -25.73
CA ASN A 218 -3.67 -21.71 -26.18
C ASN A 218 -2.44 -21.67 -25.27
N GLY A 219 -2.38 -20.74 -24.28
CA GLY A 219 -1.34 -20.70 -23.27
C GLY A 219 -0.28 -19.60 -23.42
N SER A 220 -0.48 -18.59 -24.26
CA SER A 220 0.40 -17.42 -24.31
C SER A 220 0.30 -16.61 -23.02
N TYR A 221 1.46 -16.22 -22.46
CA TYR A 221 1.56 -15.35 -21.29
C TYR A 221 2.25 -14.05 -21.65
N GLN A 222 1.79 -12.96 -21.06
CA GLN A 222 2.38 -11.63 -21.21
C GLN A 222 2.53 -10.97 -19.85
N LYS A 223 3.56 -10.11 -19.72
CA LYS A 223 3.78 -9.32 -18.52
C LYS A 223 2.93 -8.05 -18.57
N PHE A 224 2.29 -7.79 -17.47
CA PHE A 224 1.50 -6.59 -17.22
C PHE A 224 1.95 -5.95 -15.90
N ARG A 225 1.56 -4.72 -15.67
CA ARG A 225 1.84 -3.99 -14.44
C ARG A 225 0.59 -3.29 -13.97
N ASP A 226 0.13 -3.63 -12.76
CA ASP A 226 -0.84 -2.82 -12.06
C ASP A 226 -0.14 -1.62 -11.41
N GLU A 227 -0.75 -0.45 -11.47
CA GLU A 227 -0.17 0.79 -10.98
C GLU A 227 -1.15 1.52 -10.05
N MET A 228 -0.61 2.12 -9.01
CA MET A 228 -1.37 2.84 -8.00
C MET A 228 -0.65 4.13 -7.65
N THR A 229 -1.37 5.24 -7.71
CA THR A 229 -0.83 6.57 -7.44
C THR A 229 -1.71 7.33 -6.47
N SER A 230 -1.09 8.15 -5.62
CA SER A 230 -1.79 9.09 -4.74
C SER A 230 -0.80 10.10 -4.17
N LYS A 231 -1.29 11.09 -3.45
CA LYS A 231 -0.40 11.98 -2.71
C LYS A 231 0.19 11.30 -1.48
N GLU A 232 -0.60 10.51 -0.78
CA GLU A 232 -0.20 9.76 0.43
C GLU A 232 -0.69 8.32 0.33
N MET A 233 0.07 7.38 0.89
CA MET A 233 -0.26 5.96 0.87
C MET A 233 0.07 5.31 2.21
N ILE A 234 -0.78 4.39 2.66
CA ILE A 234 -0.50 3.51 3.79
C ILE A 234 -0.66 2.07 3.34
N ALA A 235 0.39 1.27 3.52
CA ALA A 235 0.35 -0.18 3.34
C ALA A 235 0.47 -0.85 4.71
N HIS A 236 -0.50 -1.67 5.08
CA HIS A 236 -0.47 -2.50 6.28
C HIS A 236 -0.09 -3.92 5.92
N PHE A 237 0.71 -4.54 6.78
CA PHE A 237 1.20 -5.90 6.60
C PHE A 237 0.76 -6.76 7.80
N GLN A 238 0.56 -8.04 7.55
CA GLN A 238 0.33 -9.06 8.55
C GLN A 238 1.19 -10.27 8.18
N GLU A 239 2.08 -10.69 9.09
CA GLU A 239 3.04 -11.78 8.85
C GLU A 239 3.85 -11.57 7.54
N ASP A 240 4.34 -10.33 7.30
CA ASP A 240 5.05 -9.87 6.09
C ASP A 240 4.23 -9.87 4.78
N TYR A 241 2.94 -10.23 4.81
CA TYR A 241 2.05 -10.11 3.66
C TYR A 241 1.23 -8.82 3.74
N ILE A 242 1.07 -8.15 2.60
CA ILE A 242 0.19 -6.99 2.54
C ILE A 242 -1.25 -7.41 2.86
N SER A 243 -1.89 -6.74 3.82
CA SER A 243 -3.28 -6.96 4.23
C SER A 243 -4.21 -5.86 3.75
N GLN A 244 -3.71 -4.62 3.70
CA GLN A 244 -4.47 -3.47 3.22
C GLN A 244 -3.55 -2.43 2.60
N LEU A 245 -4.00 -1.83 1.49
CA LEU A 245 -3.41 -0.64 0.89
C LEU A 245 -4.45 0.47 0.89
N LYS A 246 -4.09 1.64 1.40
CA LYS A 246 -4.93 2.84 1.40
C LYS A 246 -4.21 3.96 0.66
N LEU A 247 -4.78 4.38 -0.44
CA LEU A 247 -4.36 5.53 -1.25
C LEU A 247 -5.19 6.74 -0.84
N MET A 248 -4.58 7.88 -0.62
CA MET A 248 -5.25 9.07 -0.09
C MET A 248 -4.85 10.32 -0.88
N LYS A 249 -5.83 11.19 -1.09
CA LYS A 249 -5.67 12.47 -1.79
C LYS A 249 -5.30 12.26 -3.27
N MET A 250 -6.32 12.30 -4.12
CA MET A 250 -6.22 12.09 -5.58
C MET A 250 -5.70 10.68 -5.92
N ALA A 251 -6.39 9.69 -5.39
CA ALA A 251 -6.04 8.29 -5.60
C ALA A 251 -6.45 7.82 -6.99
N THR A 252 -5.56 7.08 -7.65
CA THR A 252 -5.84 6.40 -8.92
C THR A 252 -5.22 5.01 -8.90
N THR A 253 -5.92 4.04 -9.43
CA THR A 253 -5.40 2.68 -9.64
C THR A 253 -5.75 2.20 -11.04
N LEU A 254 -4.79 1.57 -11.69
CA LEU A 254 -4.93 0.83 -12.92
C LEU A 254 -4.64 -0.62 -12.59
N TYR A 255 -5.56 -1.53 -12.90
CA TYR A 255 -5.38 -2.95 -12.66
C TYR A 255 -5.99 -3.79 -13.79
N HIS A 256 -5.40 -4.96 -14.00
CA HIS A 256 -5.81 -5.91 -15.03
C HIS A 256 -6.83 -6.89 -14.46
N VAL A 257 -7.99 -6.92 -15.11
CA VAL A 257 -9.10 -7.82 -14.75
C VAL A 257 -8.89 -9.17 -15.42
N VAL A 258 -9.05 -10.24 -14.64
CA VAL A 258 -8.91 -11.63 -15.08
C VAL A 258 -10.23 -12.34 -14.92
N ASP A 259 -10.70 -13.02 -15.98
CA ASP A 259 -11.85 -13.93 -15.99
C ASP A 259 -11.41 -15.32 -16.44
N ASP A 260 -11.76 -16.38 -15.69
CA ASP A 260 -11.32 -17.75 -15.94
C ASP A 260 -9.81 -17.89 -16.23
N SER A 261 -8.97 -17.16 -15.48
CA SER A 261 -7.51 -17.10 -15.64
C SER A 261 -7.02 -16.47 -16.95
N LEU A 262 -7.87 -15.81 -17.70
CA LEU A 262 -7.53 -15.06 -18.92
C LEU A 262 -7.70 -13.56 -18.68
N LEU A 263 -6.87 -12.75 -19.33
CA LEU A 263 -7.05 -11.30 -19.35
C LEU A 263 -8.42 -10.96 -19.93
N ALA A 264 -9.21 -10.19 -19.20
CA ALA A 264 -10.53 -9.70 -19.61
C ALA A 264 -10.51 -8.21 -19.97
N GLY A 265 -9.54 -7.46 -19.45
CA GLY A 265 -9.41 -6.04 -19.74
C GLY A 265 -8.62 -5.28 -18.68
N GLU A 266 -8.53 -3.99 -18.87
CA GLU A 266 -7.90 -3.05 -17.98
C GLU A 266 -8.96 -2.18 -17.29
N ASN A 267 -8.81 -1.95 -16.00
CA ASN A 267 -9.72 -1.10 -15.24
C ASN A 267 -8.95 0.03 -14.55
N THR A 268 -9.31 1.26 -14.87
CA THR A 268 -8.79 2.45 -14.19
C THR A 268 -9.85 3.00 -13.25
N VAL A 269 -9.50 3.22 -11.98
CA VAL A 269 -10.41 3.78 -10.98
C VAL A 269 -9.74 4.95 -10.27
N SER A 270 -10.49 6.02 -10.05
CA SER A 270 -10.02 7.21 -9.35
C SER A 270 -11.03 7.73 -8.32
N GLY A 271 -10.53 8.43 -7.30
CA GLY A 271 -11.32 9.07 -6.26
C GLY A 271 -10.44 9.79 -5.24
N ASP A 272 -11.03 10.38 -4.21
CA ASP A 272 -10.24 11.01 -3.14
C ASP A 272 -9.46 9.97 -2.33
N THR A 273 -10.08 8.83 -2.07
CA THR A 273 -9.49 7.72 -1.32
C THR A 273 -9.84 6.39 -1.96
N ILE A 274 -8.83 5.52 -2.14
CA ILE A 274 -9.02 4.13 -2.55
C ILE A 274 -8.47 3.23 -1.43
N ARG A 275 -9.24 2.23 -1.03
CA ARG A 275 -8.82 1.19 -0.09
C ARG A 275 -8.92 -0.17 -0.78
N ILE A 276 -7.81 -0.89 -0.77
CA ILE A 276 -7.69 -2.25 -1.33
C ILE A 276 -7.41 -3.18 -0.16
N SER A 277 -8.23 -4.21 0.02
CA SER A 277 -8.03 -5.24 1.03
C SER A 277 -7.55 -6.53 0.37
N PHE A 278 -6.58 -7.18 1.00
CA PHE A 278 -5.94 -8.39 0.50
C PHE A 278 -6.15 -9.55 1.51
N GLN A 279 -6.20 -10.75 0.99
CA GLN A 279 -6.15 -11.98 1.77
C GLN A 279 -5.25 -12.96 1.01
N GLU A 280 -4.24 -13.51 1.70
CA GLU A 280 -3.26 -14.43 1.10
C GLU A 280 -2.56 -13.86 -0.15
N GLY A 281 -2.39 -12.52 -0.20
CA GLY A 281 -1.76 -11.82 -1.31
C GLY A 281 -2.66 -11.51 -2.51
N GLU A 282 -3.91 -11.95 -2.49
CA GLU A 282 -4.91 -11.64 -3.50
C GLU A 282 -5.83 -10.50 -3.08
N ILE A 283 -6.24 -9.66 -4.03
CA ILE A 283 -7.21 -8.58 -3.80
C ILE A 283 -8.59 -9.20 -3.55
N LYS A 284 -9.25 -8.83 -2.44
CA LYS A 284 -10.59 -9.28 -2.09
C LYS A 284 -11.65 -8.20 -2.20
N ARG A 285 -11.27 -6.94 -1.94
CA ARG A 285 -12.20 -5.83 -1.97
C ARG A 285 -11.49 -4.55 -2.39
N LEU A 286 -12.13 -3.77 -3.24
CA LEU A 286 -11.70 -2.43 -3.63
C LEU A 286 -12.83 -1.45 -3.30
N GLN A 287 -12.52 -0.43 -2.49
CA GLN A 287 -13.44 0.62 -2.10
C GLN A 287 -12.91 1.98 -2.54
N VAL A 288 -13.74 2.78 -3.18
CA VAL A 288 -13.42 4.13 -3.62
C VAL A 288 -14.40 5.10 -3.00
N GLN A 289 -13.91 6.22 -2.52
CA GLN A 289 -14.68 7.26 -1.90
C GLN A 289 -14.25 8.63 -2.40
N GLY A 290 -15.23 9.54 -2.57
CA GLY A 290 -15.01 10.92 -2.95
C GLY A 290 -14.90 11.10 -4.45
N GLY A 291 -16.05 11.27 -5.13
CA GLY A 291 -16.14 11.44 -6.58
C GLY A 291 -15.54 10.25 -7.33
N ALA A 292 -15.95 9.05 -6.96
CA ALA A 292 -15.43 7.81 -7.51
C ALA A 292 -15.78 7.65 -9.00
N LEU A 293 -14.77 7.46 -9.83
CA LEU A 293 -14.90 7.25 -11.28
C LEU A 293 -14.14 6.00 -11.69
N GLY A 294 -14.74 5.19 -12.55
CA GLY A 294 -14.14 3.99 -13.12
C GLY A 294 -14.29 3.95 -14.64
N GLU A 295 -13.30 3.40 -15.30
CA GLU A 295 -13.26 3.13 -16.73
C GLU A 295 -12.73 1.70 -16.93
N PHE A 296 -13.58 0.81 -17.46
CA PHE A 296 -13.18 -0.54 -17.84
C PHE A 296 -13.05 -0.62 -19.36
N ASN A 297 -11.84 -0.95 -19.81
CA ASN A 297 -11.51 -1.19 -21.22
C ASN A 297 -11.38 -2.71 -21.44
N PRO A 298 -12.35 -3.34 -22.13
CA PRO A 298 -12.30 -4.77 -22.40
C PRO A 298 -11.13 -5.10 -23.34
N GLU A 299 -10.37 -6.13 -23.00
CA GLU A 299 -9.23 -6.62 -23.77
C GLU A 299 -9.16 -8.14 -23.70
N GLY A 300 -8.77 -8.81 -24.81
CA GLY A 300 -8.61 -10.25 -24.86
C GLY A 300 -9.75 -11.00 -25.55
N GLU A 301 -9.58 -12.30 -25.69
CA GLU A 301 -10.51 -13.16 -26.47
C GLU A 301 -11.78 -13.58 -25.71
N ASN A 302 -11.84 -13.33 -24.40
CA ASN A 302 -12.89 -13.85 -23.52
C ASN A 302 -13.81 -12.77 -22.95
N THR A 303 -13.77 -11.56 -23.50
CA THR A 303 -14.60 -10.46 -23.01
C THR A 303 -16.05 -10.62 -23.45
N ARG A 304 -16.97 -10.59 -22.49
CA ARG A 304 -18.42 -10.57 -22.73
C ARG A 304 -18.93 -9.19 -23.09
N ILE A 305 -18.14 -8.17 -22.74
CA ILE A 305 -18.38 -6.74 -22.99
C ILE A 305 -17.39 -6.29 -24.07
N ASP A 306 -17.86 -5.65 -25.12
CA ASP A 306 -17.11 -5.36 -26.35
C ASP A 306 -16.71 -3.88 -26.50
N THR A 307 -17.17 -3.02 -25.59
CA THR A 307 -16.84 -1.59 -25.59
C THR A 307 -16.52 -1.10 -24.17
N THR A 308 -15.84 0.03 -24.08
CA THR A 308 -15.51 0.68 -22.81
C THR A 308 -16.78 0.97 -21.99
N VAL A 309 -16.71 0.69 -20.69
CA VAL A 309 -17.73 1.00 -19.70
C VAL A 309 -17.21 2.10 -18.77
N PHE A 310 -17.93 3.22 -18.70
CA PHE A 310 -17.70 4.27 -17.70
C PHE A 310 -18.69 4.11 -16.55
N TYR A 311 -18.23 4.23 -15.32
CA TYR A 311 -19.09 4.10 -14.15
C TYR A 311 -18.59 4.97 -12.99
N GLY A 312 -19.47 5.27 -12.02
CA GLY A 312 -19.07 6.08 -10.89
C GLY A 312 -20.21 6.41 -9.95
N GLY A 313 -19.90 7.24 -8.97
CA GLY A 313 -20.76 7.76 -7.91
C GLY A 313 -19.91 8.45 -6.85
N GLU A 314 -20.47 8.74 -5.68
CA GLU A 314 -19.67 9.19 -4.55
C GLU A 314 -18.86 8.01 -3.96
N TYR A 315 -19.43 6.79 -4.06
CA TYR A 315 -18.81 5.56 -3.57
C TYR A 315 -18.87 4.45 -4.61
N ILE A 316 -17.78 3.68 -4.69
CA ILE A 316 -17.70 2.39 -5.38
C ILE A 316 -17.21 1.37 -4.36
N ASP A 317 -17.87 0.21 -4.28
CA ASP A 317 -17.47 -0.91 -3.45
C ASP A 317 -17.51 -2.20 -4.27
N TYR A 318 -16.34 -2.72 -4.62
CA TYR A 318 -16.20 -3.91 -5.44
C TYR A 318 -15.71 -5.10 -4.60
N HIS A 319 -16.55 -6.14 -4.52
CA HIS A 319 -16.28 -7.43 -3.89
C HIS A 319 -15.82 -8.42 -4.96
N ILE A 320 -14.53 -8.71 -4.98
CA ILE A 320 -13.87 -9.47 -6.06
C ILE A 320 -14.39 -10.90 -6.13
N ASP A 321 -14.38 -11.63 -5.01
CA ASP A 321 -14.77 -13.05 -4.96
C ASP A 321 -16.25 -13.25 -5.32
N GLU A 322 -17.11 -12.32 -4.96
CA GLU A 322 -18.54 -12.33 -5.21
C GLU A 322 -18.89 -11.76 -6.58
N GLN A 323 -17.92 -11.14 -7.25
CA GLN A 323 -18.09 -10.41 -8.52
C GLN A 323 -19.21 -9.38 -8.47
N LEU A 324 -19.31 -8.63 -7.34
CA LEU A 324 -20.36 -7.64 -7.09
C LEU A 324 -19.75 -6.23 -6.98
N SER A 325 -20.30 -5.28 -7.76
CA SER A 325 -19.99 -3.86 -7.64
C SER A 325 -21.21 -3.08 -7.15
N PHE A 326 -21.04 -2.32 -6.09
CA PHE A 326 -22.01 -1.38 -5.55
C PHE A 326 -21.57 0.05 -5.86
N LEU A 327 -22.41 0.80 -6.56
CA LEU A 327 -22.22 2.22 -6.84
C LEU A 327 -23.31 2.98 -6.09
N SER A 328 -22.98 4.05 -5.38
CA SER A 328 -23.97 4.80 -4.61
C SER A 328 -23.72 6.30 -4.61
N GLU A 329 -24.79 7.05 -4.29
CA GLU A 329 -24.82 8.52 -4.25
C GLU A 329 -24.43 9.15 -5.58
N GLY A 330 -25.42 9.38 -6.43
CA GLY A 330 -25.21 9.85 -7.81
C GLY A 330 -24.62 8.77 -8.71
N ALA A 331 -24.93 7.49 -8.43
CA ALA A 331 -24.43 6.36 -9.19
C ALA A 331 -24.78 6.45 -10.67
N PHE A 332 -23.83 6.12 -11.52
CA PHE A 332 -24.06 6.04 -12.97
C PHE A 332 -23.22 4.93 -13.62
N MET A 333 -23.72 4.45 -14.75
CA MET A 333 -22.99 3.59 -15.68
C MET A 333 -23.32 4.02 -17.12
N GLU A 334 -22.30 4.12 -17.96
CA GLU A 334 -22.43 4.44 -19.38
C GLU A 334 -21.80 3.35 -20.23
N TYR A 335 -22.58 2.79 -21.13
CA TYR A 335 -22.20 1.71 -22.02
C TYR A 335 -22.90 1.88 -23.37
N GLU A 336 -22.17 1.77 -24.50
CA GLU A 336 -22.69 1.93 -25.88
C GLU A 336 -23.54 3.19 -26.08
N GLY A 337 -23.13 4.32 -25.48
CA GLY A 337 -23.86 5.61 -25.63
C GLY A 337 -25.20 5.65 -24.87
N THR A 338 -25.47 4.67 -24.03
CA THR A 338 -26.60 4.64 -23.09
C THR A 338 -26.07 4.88 -21.67
N LYS A 339 -26.59 5.91 -21.01
CA LYS A 339 -26.28 6.25 -19.64
C LYS A 339 -27.44 5.88 -18.73
N LEU A 340 -27.15 5.08 -17.71
CA LEU A 340 -28.02 4.84 -16.56
C LEU A 340 -27.51 5.65 -15.39
N SER A 341 -28.38 6.36 -14.69
CA SER A 341 -28.08 7.01 -13.41
C SER A 341 -29.14 6.67 -12.38
N SER A 342 -28.73 6.56 -11.09
CA SER A 342 -29.62 6.17 -9.99
C SER A 342 -28.99 6.60 -8.66
N GLY A 343 -29.77 6.54 -7.57
CA GLY A 343 -29.20 6.67 -6.24
C GLY A 343 -28.28 5.51 -5.88
N GLU A 344 -28.61 4.30 -6.35
CA GLU A 344 -27.79 3.10 -6.15
C GLU A 344 -27.85 2.20 -7.39
N ILE A 345 -26.69 1.62 -7.76
CA ILE A 345 -26.56 0.64 -8.84
C ILE A 345 -25.74 -0.55 -8.29
N LEU A 346 -26.33 -1.74 -8.39
CA LEU A 346 -25.66 -3.01 -8.14
C LEU A 346 -25.37 -3.69 -9.49
N VAL A 347 -24.12 -4.09 -9.70
CA VAL A 347 -23.72 -4.89 -10.86
C VAL A 347 -23.24 -6.25 -10.40
N ASN A 348 -23.85 -7.31 -10.89
CA ASN A 348 -23.38 -8.67 -10.74
C ASN A 348 -22.65 -9.08 -12.03
N TRP A 349 -21.33 -9.18 -11.98
CA TRP A 349 -20.46 -9.47 -13.11
C TRP A 349 -20.47 -10.94 -13.51
N GLU A 350 -20.84 -11.87 -12.60
CA GLU A 350 -21.01 -13.27 -12.92
C GLU A 350 -22.22 -13.47 -13.87
N THR A 351 -23.34 -12.84 -13.55
CA THR A 351 -24.59 -12.93 -14.34
C THR A 351 -24.70 -11.82 -15.39
N ASN A 352 -23.87 -10.78 -15.33
CA ASN A 352 -23.93 -9.55 -16.12
C ASN A 352 -25.25 -8.78 -15.97
N ILE A 353 -25.88 -8.89 -14.80
CA ILE A 353 -27.11 -8.20 -14.45
C ILE A 353 -26.79 -6.93 -13.67
N LEU A 354 -27.38 -5.85 -14.11
CA LEU A 354 -27.36 -4.55 -13.45
C LEU A 354 -28.73 -4.28 -12.84
N ASP A 355 -28.74 -3.88 -11.57
CA ASP A 355 -29.93 -3.48 -10.80
C ASP A 355 -29.76 -2.04 -10.35
N ALA A 356 -30.69 -1.14 -10.75
CA ALA A 356 -30.72 0.26 -10.35
C ALA A 356 -31.98 0.54 -9.51
N MET A 357 -31.81 1.12 -8.34
CA MET A 357 -32.86 1.33 -7.36
C MET A 357 -33.01 2.78 -6.96
N LEU A 358 -34.27 3.19 -6.72
CA LEU A 358 -34.59 4.49 -6.13
C LEU A 358 -34.05 4.56 -4.70
N VAL A 359 -33.13 5.46 -4.46
CA VAL A 359 -32.58 5.79 -3.14
C VAL A 359 -32.50 7.31 -3.01
N ASN A 360 -32.90 7.87 -1.87
CA ASN A 360 -32.81 9.32 -1.58
C ASN A 360 -33.47 10.23 -2.66
N GLU A 361 -34.63 9.82 -3.20
CA GLU A 361 -35.35 10.53 -4.28
C GLU A 361 -34.60 10.58 -5.63
N GLU A 362 -33.46 9.90 -5.77
CA GLU A 362 -32.74 9.71 -7.01
C GLU A 362 -33.32 8.52 -7.79
N TYR A 363 -34.18 8.84 -8.74
CA TYR A 363 -34.85 7.84 -9.56
C TYR A 363 -33.89 7.24 -10.60
N PRO A 364 -33.87 5.91 -10.77
CA PRO A 364 -33.27 5.27 -11.93
C PRO A 364 -33.70 5.95 -13.22
N THR A 365 -32.74 6.42 -13.98
CA THR A 365 -32.99 7.15 -15.23
C THR A 365 -32.05 6.61 -16.30
N VAL A 366 -32.62 6.05 -17.38
CA VAL A 366 -31.86 5.60 -18.55
C VAL A 366 -32.02 6.60 -19.69
N GLN A 367 -30.92 6.97 -20.33
CA GLN A 367 -30.91 7.90 -21.48
C GLN A 367 -29.96 7.40 -22.55
N THR A 368 -30.47 7.14 -23.71
CA THR A 368 -29.68 6.88 -24.92
C THR A 368 -29.47 8.18 -25.68
N LYS A 369 -28.33 8.34 -26.34
CA LYS A 369 -28.01 9.55 -27.12
C LYS A 369 -29.06 9.86 -28.18
N GLY A 370 -29.67 11.06 -28.12
CA GLY A 370 -30.70 11.49 -29.02
C GLY A 370 -32.15 11.08 -28.66
N GLU A 371 -32.34 10.34 -27.58
CA GLU A 371 -33.65 9.94 -27.05
C GLU A 371 -34.02 10.71 -25.78
N SER A 372 -35.33 10.76 -25.48
CA SER A 372 -35.80 11.32 -24.23
C SER A 372 -35.49 10.35 -23.08
N PRO A 373 -35.10 10.86 -21.91
CA PRO A 373 -34.79 9.99 -20.76
C PRO A 373 -36.05 9.23 -20.28
N MET A 374 -35.87 7.99 -19.85
CA MET A 374 -36.89 7.20 -19.24
C MET A 374 -36.55 6.99 -17.75
N LYS A 375 -37.49 7.39 -16.88
CA LYS A 375 -37.37 7.23 -15.42
C LYS A 375 -38.20 6.06 -14.95
N GLY A 376 -37.78 5.41 -13.87
CA GLY A 376 -38.51 4.33 -13.21
C GLY A 376 -38.26 4.29 -11.69
N GLU A 377 -38.98 3.46 -10.94
CA GLU A 377 -38.69 3.20 -9.52
C GLU A 377 -37.56 2.16 -9.35
N SER A 378 -37.49 1.21 -10.27
CA SER A 378 -36.35 0.29 -10.39
C SER A 378 -36.12 -0.08 -11.84
N MET A 379 -34.87 -0.40 -12.17
CA MET A 379 -34.45 -0.86 -13.49
C MET A 379 -33.52 -2.04 -13.34
N VAL A 380 -33.79 -3.10 -14.14
CA VAL A 380 -32.90 -4.27 -14.26
C VAL A 380 -32.48 -4.33 -15.72
N PHE A 381 -31.20 -4.54 -15.97
CA PHE A 381 -30.64 -4.63 -17.32
C PHE A 381 -29.60 -5.74 -17.42
N ASP A 382 -29.72 -6.57 -18.45
CA ASP A 382 -28.74 -7.56 -18.82
C ASP A 382 -27.76 -6.94 -19.84
N LEU A 383 -26.51 -6.78 -19.44
CA LEU A 383 -25.45 -6.12 -20.22
C LEU A 383 -25.08 -6.92 -21.50
N VAL A 384 -25.20 -8.25 -21.45
CA VAL A 384 -24.84 -9.15 -22.55
C VAL A 384 -26.02 -9.33 -23.50
N ALA A 385 -27.19 -9.71 -22.97
CA ALA A 385 -28.39 -9.90 -23.78
C ALA A 385 -29.01 -8.57 -24.25
N LYS A 386 -28.60 -7.42 -23.65
CA LYS A 386 -29.10 -6.08 -23.95
C LYS A 386 -30.62 -5.93 -23.73
N HIS A 387 -31.15 -6.73 -22.81
CA HIS A 387 -32.56 -6.73 -22.41
C HIS A 387 -32.72 -5.93 -21.10
N GLY A 388 -33.85 -5.22 -20.96
CA GLY A 388 -34.11 -4.43 -19.77
C GLY A 388 -35.58 -4.47 -19.32
N ARG A 389 -35.78 -4.26 -18.00
CA ARG A 389 -37.08 -4.09 -17.37
C ARG A 389 -37.06 -2.84 -16.51
N ILE A 390 -38.09 -2.01 -16.66
CA ILE A 390 -38.29 -0.79 -15.87
C ILE A 390 -39.65 -0.90 -15.16
N VAL A 391 -39.66 -0.70 -13.86
CA VAL A 391 -40.88 -0.68 -13.05
C VAL A 391 -41.34 0.77 -12.91
N LYS A 392 -42.65 1.04 -13.15
CA LYS A 392 -43.29 2.35 -13.16
C LYS A 392 -42.55 3.34 -14.04
N GLY A 393 -42.27 2.91 -15.27
CA GLY A 393 -41.55 3.71 -16.25
C GLY A 393 -42.33 4.96 -16.72
N LYS A 394 -41.64 6.09 -16.80
CA LYS A 394 -42.15 7.37 -17.36
C LYS A 394 -41.15 7.94 -18.34
N THR A 395 -41.65 8.34 -19.53
CA THR A 395 -40.84 9.04 -20.52
C THR A 395 -41.68 10.07 -21.27
N SER A 396 -41.04 11.04 -21.90
CA SER A 396 -41.70 12.02 -22.80
C SER A 396 -41.29 11.75 -24.24
N LEU A 397 -42.26 11.70 -25.13
CA LEU A 397 -42.05 11.59 -26.56
C LEU A 397 -42.93 12.61 -27.30
N ASN A 398 -42.33 13.41 -28.17
CA ASN A 398 -43.03 14.50 -28.90
C ASN A 398 -43.73 15.48 -27.92
N GLN A 399 -45.06 15.53 -27.94
CA GLN A 399 -45.85 16.42 -27.11
C GLN A 399 -46.63 15.71 -26.00
N GLY A 400 -46.23 14.50 -25.62
CA GLY A 400 -46.93 13.70 -24.61
C GLY A 400 -46.04 12.93 -23.68
N PHE A 401 -46.62 12.46 -22.58
CA PHE A 401 -45.98 11.65 -21.57
C PHE A 401 -46.53 10.23 -21.61
N TYR A 402 -45.64 9.27 -21.56
CA TYR A 402 -45.94 7.85 -21.52
C TYR A 402 -45.58 7.27 -20.15
N HIS A 403 -46.55 6.63 -19.53
CA HIS A 403 -46.36 5.93 -18.28
C HIS A 403 -46.64 4.44 -18.50
N GLY A 404 -45.86 3.58 -17.90
CA GLY A 404 -46.06 2.12 -17.90
C GLY A 404 -45.87 1.54 -16.52
N LYS A 405 -46.72 0.58 -16.12
CA LYS A 405 -46.49 -0.16 -14.90
C LYS A 405 -45.22 -0.98 -15.00
N GLU A 406 -45.01 -1.62 -16.15
CA GLU A 406 -43.78 -2.31 -16.50
C GLU A 406 -43.43 -2.01 -17.95
N VAL A 407 -42.15 -1.74 -18.18
CA VAL A 407 -41.59 -1.51 -19.52
C VAL A 407 -40.49 -2.52 -19.74
N PHE A 408 -40.58 -3.31 -20.82
CA PHE A 408 -39.59 -4.29 -21.22
C PHE A 408 -38.93 -3.81 -22.52
N ARG A 409 -37.60 -3.87 -22.55
CA ARG A 409 -36.79 -3.65 -23.75
C ARG A 409 -36.30 -5.02 -24.22
N ASP A 410 -36.82 -5.50 -25.36
CA ASP A 410 -36.44 -6.77 -26.00
C ASP A 410 -35.38 -6.58 -27.10
N ASP A 411 -35.28 -5.37 -27.64
CA ASP A 411 -34.41 -4.95 -28.74
C ASP A 411 -34.06 -3.47 -28.53
N PRO A 412 -32.92 -2.97 -28.95
CA PRO A 412 -32.56 -1.55 -28.81
C PRO A 412 -33.66 -0.56 -29.18
N ASN A 413 -34.51 -0.90 -30.14
CA ASN A 413 -35.55 -0.02 -30.66
C ASN A 413 -36.98 -0.50 -30.37
N ILE A 414 -37.19 -1.48 -29.48
CA ILE A 414 -38.51 -2.04 -29.22
C ILE A 414 -38.79 -2.09 -27.72
N PHE A 415 -39.84 -1.36 -27.30
CA PHE A 415 -40.32 -1.38 -25.94
C PHE A 415 -41.74 -1.98 -25.88
N HIS A 416 -41.92 -2.93 -24.98
CA HIS A 416 -43.22 -3.50 -24.63
C HIS A 416 -43.65 -2.94 -23.27
N VAL A 417 -44.81 -2.26 -23.24
CA VAL A 417 -45.31 -1.58 -22.05
C VAL A 417 -46.60 -2.23 -21.58
N GLN A 418 -46.63 -2.58 -20.30
CA GLN A 418 -47.84 -3.10 -19.66
C GLN A 418 -48.55 -1.99 -18.85
N ASP A 419 -49.90 -2.02 -18.88
CA ASP A 419 -50.74 -1.05 -18.18
C ASP A 419 -50.28 0.38 -18.46
N SER A 420 -50.22 0.71 -19.73
CA SER A 420 -49.71 1.98 -20.23
C SER A 420 -50.74 3.10 -20.16
N LYS A 421 -50.28 4.35 -19.96
CA LYS A 421 -51.06 5.57 -20.06
C LYS A 421 -50.30 6.55 -20.96
N TYR A 422 -51.02 7.19 -21.86
CA TYR A 422 -50.54 8.33 -22.65
C TYR A 422 -51.33 9.57 -22.28
N THR A 423 -50.68 10.66 -22.04
CA THR A 423 -51.31 11.95 -21.63
C THR A 423 -50.45 13.13 -22.10
N SER A 424 -51.08 14.30 -22.28
CA SER A 424 -50.38 15.58 -22.40
C SER A 424 -50.23 16.33 -21.05
N CYS A 425 -50.66 15.71 -19.95
CA CYS A 425 -50.51 16.25 -18.60
C CYS A 425 -49.16 15.78 -18.02
N ASP A 426 -48.38 16.70 -17.49
CA ASP A 426 -47.03 16.47 -16.96
C ASP A 426 -47.00 15.93 -15.50
N LEU A 427 -48.17 15.85 -14.85
CA LEU A 427 -48.28 15.36 -13.48
C LEU A 427 -48.03 13.88 -13.40
N ASP A 428 -47.48 13.40 -12.28
CA ASP A 428 -47.28 11.98 -12.01
C ASP A 428 -48.60 11.21 -11.95
N ASN A 429 -49.67 11.86 -11.50
CA ASN A 429 -51.06 11.37 -11.59
C ASN A 429 -51.82 12.26 -12.54
N PRO A 430 -51.86 11.95 -13.83
CA PRO A 430 -52.46 12.82 -14.84
C PRO A 430 -53.98 12.90 -14.68
N HIS A 431 -54.57 14.09 -14.91
CA HIS A 431 -56.01 14.32 -14.84
C HIS A 431 -56.79 13.56 -15.92
N PHE A 432 -56.14 13.22 -17.04
CA PHE A 432 -56.72 12.48 -18.15
C PHE A 432 -55.65 11.69 -18.85
N TYR A 433 -55.99 10.56 -19.44
CA TYR A 433 -55.08 9.72 -20.18
C TYR A 433 -55.83 8.79 -21.14
N LEU A 434 -55.13 8.33 -22.15
CA LEU A 434 -55.50 7.15 -22.96
C LEU A 434 -54.80 5.92 -22.37
N GLY A 435 -55.58 4.96 -21.91
CA GLY A 435 -55.06 3.76 -21.23
C GLY A 435 -55.04 2.54 -22.14
N SER A 436 -54.02 1.69 -22.05
CA SER A 436 -53.94 0.43 -22.77
C SER A 436 -53.27 -0.64 -21.91
N ARG A 437 -53.80 -1.86 -21.93
CA ARG A 437 -53.15 -2.99 -21.21
C ARG A 437 -51.85 -3.41 -21.81
N LYS A 438 -51.70 -3.28 -23.14
CA LYS A 438 -50.48 -3.63 -23.86
C LYS A 438 -50.15 -2.58 -24.88
N MET A 439 -48.94 -2.06 -24.85
CA MET A 439 -48.44 -1.10 -25.81
C MET A 439 -47.09 -1.57 -26.35
N LYS A 440 -46.86 -1.44 -27.64
CA LYS A 440 -45.56 -1.60 -28.27
C LYS A 440 -45.12 -0.24 -28.77
N MET A 441 -43.95 0.20 -28.33
CA MET A 441 -43.38 1.49 -28.73
C MET A 441 -42.15 1.26 -29.59
N LEU A 442 -42.09 1.91 -30.74
CA LEU A 442 -40.94 1.98 -31.63
C LEU A 442 -40.54 3.45 -31.68
N PRO A 443 -39.52 3.88 -30.89
CA PRO A 443 -39.11 5.29 -30.84
C PRO A 443 -38.77 5.84 -32.20
N GLY A 444 -39.28 7.04 -32.50
CA GLY A 444 -39.11 7.68 -33.80
C GLY A 444 -40.00 7.17 -34.96
N ASP A 445 -40.73 6.05 -34.77
CA ASP A 445 -41.63 5.48 -35.79
C ASP A 445 -43.09 5.52 -35.33
N ARG A 446 -43.51 4.60 -34.46
CA ARG A 446 -44.93 4.46 -34.09
C ARG A 446 -45.13 3.85 -32.68
N VAL A 447 -46.37 4.07 -32.21
CA VAL A 447 -46.85 3.41 -30.97
C VAL A 447 -48.09 2.59 -31.33
N ILE A 448 -48.13 1.34 -30.91
CA ILE A 448 -49.23 0.42 -31.13
C ILE A 448 -49.81 0.05 -29.76
N ALA A 449 -51.09 0.35 -29.52
CA ALA A 449 -51.75 0.07 -28.23
C ALA A 449 -53.00 -0.83 -28.47
N LYS A 450 -53.24 -1.80 -27.55
CA LYS A 450 -54.36 -2.75 -27.67
C LYS A 450 -54.72 -3.38 -26.31
N PRO A 451 -56.04 -3.39 -25.91
CA PRO A 451 -57.07 -2.45 -26.34
C PRO A 451 -56.83 -1.04 -25.83
N LEU A 452 -57.45 -0.06 -26.42
CA LEU A 452 -57.45 1.35 -25.99
C LEU A 452 -58.70 1.65 -25.22
#